data_7879e6a1eefdcdaf3e35d6ab7457baef
#
_entry.id   7879e6a1eefdcdaf3e35d6ab7457baef
#
_cell.length_a   1.000
_cell.length_b   1.000
_cell.length_c   1.000
_cell.angle_alpha   90.00
_cell.angle_beta   90.00
_cell.angle_gamma   90.00
#
_symmetry.space_group_name_H-M   'P 1'
#
loop_
_entity.id
_entity.type
_entity.pdbx_description
1 polymer ?
#
loop_
_entity_poly.entity_id
_entity_poly.type
_entity_poly.pdbx_seq_one_letter_code
_entity_poly.pdbx_strand_id
1 'polypeptide(L)'
;ISTRDWSSDVCSSDLEIADPHDLHISTWLNGQRVQCDSTAGMIHKIPELIEYISTFSPLLPGDVIITGSPGGVGKKRVPPLFLEENDLVEVEIEKIGRLSNTVVGSMTERLCA
;
A
#
# COMPACT_ATOMS: atom_id res chain seq x y z
N ILE A 1 -2.92 10.42 -24.42
CA ILE A 1 -2.92 11.07 -23.10
C ILE A 1 -1.48 11.10 -22.66
N SER A 2 -0.92 12.31 -22.53
CA SER A 2 0.45 12.47 -22.04
C SER A 2 0.45 12.23 -20.54
N THR A 3 0.93 11.09 -20.10
CA THR A 3 1.12 10.74 -18.68
C THR A 3 2.36 11.40 -18.09
N ARG A 4 3.00 12.31 -18.83
CA ARG A 4 4.36 12.77 -18.56
C ARG A 4 4.47 13.82 -17.45
N ASP A 5 3.39 14.53 -17.13
CA ASP A 5 3.53 15.78 -16.37
C ASP A 5 3.15 15.69 -14.87
N TRP A 6 2.56 14.61 -14.42
CA TRP A 6 2.19 14.48 -13.01
C TRP A 6 2.89 13.33 -12.26
N SER A 7 3.44 12.36 -12.97
CA SER A 7 4.06 11.19 -12.36
C SER A 7 5.51 11.40 -11.93
N SER A 8 6.17 12.44 -12.46
CA SER A 8 7.61 12.64 -12.27
C SER A 8 7.98 13.23 -10.90
N ASP A 9 7.05 13.93 -10.24
CA ASP A 9 7.39 14.73 -9.06
C ASP A 9 6.91 14.14 -7.73
N VAL A 10 6.03 13.14 -7.73
CA VAL A 10 5.34 12.68 -6.51
C VAL A 10 5.41 11.17 -6.29
N CYS A 11 5.58 10.37 -7.32
CA CYS A 11 5.61 8.91 -7.25
C CYS A 11 6.75 8.36 -8.11
N SER A 12 7.20 7.14 -7.77
CA SER A 12 8.08 6.38 -8.68
C SER A 12 7.43 6.27 -10.04
N SER A 13 8.12 6.73 -11.07
CA SER A 13 7.60 6.70 -12.43
C SER A 13 7.68 5.29 -13.00
N ASP A 14 6.92 5.02 -14.05
CA ASP A 14 7.01 3.80 -14.85
C ASP A 14 8.42 3.54 -15.43
N LEU A 15 9.26 4.56 -15.49
CA LEU A 15 10.66 4.46 -15.91
C LEU A 15 11.60 3.96 -14.79
N GLU A 16 11.22 4.15 -13.52
CA GLU A 16 12.02 3.72 -12.37
C GLU A 16 11.74 2.27 -11.98
N ILE A 17 10.51 1.81 -12.21
CA ILE A 17 10.07 0.44 -11.89
C ILE A 17 9.74 -0.26 -13.20
N ALA A 18 10.64 -1.13 -13.64
CA ALA A 18 10.50 -1.85 -14.89
C ALA A 18 9.30 -2.80 -14.91
N ASP A 19 9.02 -3.47 -13.79
CA ASP A 19 7.87 -4.36 -13.62
C ASP A 19 7.23 -4.18 -12.24
N PRO A 20 6.06 -3.53 -12.16
CA PRO A 20 5.33 -3.36 -10.90
C PRO A 20 4.72 -4.67 -10.36
N HIS A 21 4.72 -5.74 -11.15
CA HIS A 21 4.21 -7.06 -10.76
C HIS A 21 5.29 -8.02 -10.29
N ASP A 22 6.51 -7.52 -10.06
CA ASP A 22 7.64 -8.28 -9.53
C ASP A 22 8.37 -7.48 -8.44
N LEU A 23 7.63 -7.09 -7.40
CA LEU A 23 8.15 -6.34 -6.26
C LEU A 23 7.81 -7.08 -4.97
N HIS A 24 8.79 -7.21 -4.08
CA HIS A 24 8.54 -7.67 -2.72
C HIS A 24 7.90 -6.57 -1.88
N ILE A 25 6.88 -6.94 -1.10
CA ILE A 25 6.23 -6.09 -0.11
C ILE A 25 6.29 -6.76 1.25
N SER A 26 6.70 -6.03 2.26
CA SER A 26 6.79 -6.53 3.64
C SER A 26 6.24 -5.49 4.62
N THR A 27 5.60 -5.99 5.69
CA THR A 27 5.11 -5.16 6.78
C THR A 27 5.68 -5.68 8.10
N TRP A 28 6.16 -4.77 8.93
CA TRP A 28 6.63 -5.06 10.29
C TRP A 28 5.77 -4.32 11.31
N LEU A 29 5.54 -4.96 12.42
CA LEU A 29 4.94 -4.39 13.62
C LEU A 29 5.93 -4.56 14.77
N ASN A 30 6.40 -3.45 15.33
CA ASN A 30 7.40 -3.43 16.39
C ASN A 30 8.66 -4.26 16.07
N GLY A 31 9.11 -4.20 14.81
CA GLY A 31 10.25 -4.95 14.33
C GLY A 31 9.99 -6.42 13.97
N GLN A 32 8.78 -6.94 14.26
CA GLN A 32 8.39 -8.28 13.85
C GLN A 32 7.68 -8.24 12.48
N ARG A 33 8.18 -9.03 11.53
CA ARG A 33 7.56 -9.11 10.20
C ARG A 33 6.21 -9.83 10.28
N VAL A 34 5.14 -9.11 9.93
CA VAL A 34 3.75 -9.57 10.00
C VAL A 34 3.16 -9.88 8.63
N GLN A 35 3.67 -9.29 7.58
CA GLN A 35 3.29 -9.63 6.20
C GLN A 35 4.56 -9.70 5.33
N CYS A 36 4.53 -10.60 4.36
CA CYS A 36 5.59 -10.72 3.35
C CYS A 36 5.00 -11.42 2.14
N ASP A 37 5.01 -10.73 1.00
CA ASP A 37 4.48 -11.27 -0.25
C ASP A 37 5.16 -10.58 -1.44
N SER A 38 4.73 -10.94 -2.63
CA SER A 38 5.14 -10.28 -3.88
C SER A 38 3.92 -9.77 -4.64
N THR A 39 4.08 -8.64 -5.32
CA THR A 39 3.06 -8.15 -6.25
C THR A 39 2.77 -9.13 -7.40
N ALA A 40 3.67 -10.09 -7.65
CA ALA A 40 3.42 -11.19 -8.57
C ALA A 40 2.21 -12.04 -8.18
N GLY A 41 1.87 -12.09 -6.87
CA GLY A 41 0.70 -12.79 -6.33
C GLY A 41 -0.64 -12.05 -6.49
N MET A 42 -0.67 -10.85 -7.06
CA MET A 42 -1.93 -10.13 -7.31
C MET A 42 -2.90 -10.96 -8.14
N ILE A 43 -4.14 -11.09 -7.66
CA ILE A 43 -5.22 -11.84 -8.35
C ILE A 43 -5.54 -11.19 -9.69
N HIS A 44 -5.72 -9.86 -9.68
CA HIS A 44 -5.90 -9.06 -10.89
C HIS A 44 -4.70 -8.13 -11.06
N LYS A 45 -4.14 -8.12 -12.24
CA LYS A 45 -3.01 -7.28 -12.57
C LYS A 45 -3.44 -5.82 -12.80
N ILE A 46 -2.52 -4.89 -12.65
CA ILE A 46 -2.81 -3.45 -12.80
C ILE A 46 -3.49 -3.11 -14.13
N PRO A 47 -3.07 -3.63 -15.30
CA PRO A 47 -3.75 -3.34 -16.56
C PRO A 47 -5.21 -3.81 -16.58
N GLU A 48 -5.51 -4.99 -16.00
CA GLU A 48 -6.88 -5.51 -15.90
C GLU A 48 -7.76 -4.62 -15.02
N LEU A 49 -7.21 -4.11 -13.90
CA LEU A 49 -7.92 -3.20 -13.01
C LEU A 49 -8.23 -1.87 -13.70
N ILE A 50 -7.28 -1.32 -14.44
CA ILE A 50 -7.45 -0.08 -15.21
C ILE A 50 -8.52 -0.29 -16.29
N GLU A 51 -8.45 -1.38 -17.06
CA GLU A 51 -9.43 -1.72 -18.07
C GLU A 51 -10.83 -1.81 -17.45
N TYR A 52 -10.99 -2.59 -16.38
CA TYR A 52 -12.28 -2.79 -15.71
C TYR A 52 -12.86 -1.46 -15.19
N ILE A 53 -12.08 -0.66 -14.48
CA ILE A 53 -12.55 0.61 -13.91
C ILE A 53 -12.94 1.58 -15.03
N SER A 54 -12.20 1.60 -16.13
CA SER A 54 -12.46 2.48 -17.27
C SER A 54 -13.79 2.16 -17.98
N THR A 55 -14.40 1.00 -17.73
CA THR A 55 -15.71 0.68 -18.29
C THR A 55 -16.86 1.48 -17.69
N PHE A 56 -16.71 1.98 -16.46
CA PHE A 56 -17.76 2.71 -15.75
C PHE A 56 -17.33 4.09 -15.21
N SER A 57 -16.04 4.38 -15.19
CA SER A 57 -15.51 5.66 -14.72
C SER A 57 -14.31 6.09 -15.55
N PRO A 58 -14.29 7.34 -16.07
CA PRO A 58 -13.10 7.87 -16.70
C PRO A 58 -12.00 8.04 -15.64
N LEU A 59 -10.79 7.57 -15.95
CA LEU A 59 -9.60 7.78 -15.13
C LEU A 59 -8.88 9.04 -15.58
N LEU A 60 -8.59 9.92 -14.64
CA LEU A 60 -7.94 11.21 -14.85
C LEU A 60 -6.58 11.25 -14.12
N PRO A 61 -5.64 12.10 -14.56
CA PRO A 61 -4.42 12.36 -13.80
C PRO A 61 -4.74 12.79 -12.37
N GLY A 62 -4.11 12.15 -11.38
CA GLY A 62 -4.36 12.35 -9.96
C GLY A 62 -5.29 11.32 -9.31
N ASP A 63 -5.98 10.50 -10.10
CA ASP A 63 -6.77 9.40 -9.55
C ASP A 63 -5.86 8.32 -8.95
N VAL A 64 -6.32 7.74 -7.83
CA VAL A 64 -5.59 6.70 -7.10
C VAL A 64 -6.40 5.42 -7.08
N ILE A 65 -5.77 4.31 -7.47
CA ILE A 65 -6.35 2.97 -7.39
C ILE A 65 -5.68 2.21 -6.25
N ILE A 66 -6.48 1.81 -5.26
CA ILE A 66 -6.02 0.94 -4.17
C ILE A 66 -6.23 -0.51 -4.61
N THR A 67 -5.12 -1.22 -4.82
CA THR A 67 -5.13 -2.55 -5.45
C THR A 67 -5.31 -3.71 -4.47
N GLY A 68 -5.48 -3.42 -3.18
CA GLY A 68 -5.63 -4.42 -2.13
C GLY A 68 -4.36 -4.67 -1.31
N SER A 69 -4.43 -5.64 -0.42
CA SER A 69 -3.35 -6.00 0.49
C SER A 69 -2.96 -7.46 0.35
N PRO A 70 -1.68 -7.79 0.58
CA PRO A 70 -1.23 -9.19 0.66
C PRO A 70 -1.86 -9.91 1.84
N GLY A 71 -1.70 -11.24 1.89
CA GLY A 71 -2.10 -12.08 3.00
C GLY A 71 -1.48 -11.65 4.34
N GLY A 72 -2.08 -12.09 5.46
CA GLY A 72 -1.57 -11.79 6.80
C GLY A 72 -2.23 -10.59 7.49
N VAL A 73 -3.40 -10.15 6.98
CA VAL A 73 -4.21 -9.11 7.64
C VAL A 73 -4.50 -9.50 9.09
N GLY A 74 -4.24 -8.58 10.03
CA GLY A 74 -4.28 -8.83 11.47
C GLY A 74 -5.58 -9.46 11.97
N LYS A 75 -6.74 -8.99 11.51
CA LYS A 75 -8.05 -9.54 11.86
C LYS A 75 -8.22 -11.02 11.46
N LYS A 76 -7.54 -11.46 10.41
CA LYS A 76 -7.64 -12.84 9.88
C LYS A 76 -6.64 -13.81 10.51
N ARG A 77 -5.75 -13.32 11.36
CA ARG A 77 -4.76 -14.14 12.07
C ARG A 77 -5.40 -14.93 13.21
N VAL A 78 -4.73 -16.00 13.62
CA VAL A 78 -5.11 -16.81 14.77
C VAL A 78 -3.89 -16.94 15.69
N PRO A 79 -3.88 -16.26 16.86
CA PRO A 79 -4.87 -15.28 17.35
C PRO A 79 -4.89 -13.99 16.49
N PRO A 80 -5.99 -13.21 16.48
CA PRO A 80 -6.04 -11.92 15.79
C PRO A 80 -4.98 -10.96 16.33
N LEU A 81 -4.41 -10.15 15.44
CA LEU A 81 -3.41 -9.13 15.76
C LEU A 81 -3.97 -7.76 15.38
N PHE A 82 -4.17 -6.89 16.37
CA PHE A 82 -4.62 -5.51 16.20
C PHE A 82 -3.51 -4.55 16.59
N LEU A 83 -3.54 -3.37 16.00
CA LEU A 83 -2.61 -2.29 16.34
C LEU A 83 -3.03 -1.66 17.67
N GLU A 84 -2.05 -1.35 18.50
CA GLU A 84 -2.21 -0.65 19.77
C GLU A 84 -1.52 0.73 19.72
N GLU A 85 -1.87 1.60 20.63
CA GLU A 85 -1.23 2.92 20.73
C GLU A 85 0.26 2.76 21.02
N ASN A 86 1.09 3.54 20.32
CA ASN A 86 2.55 3.52 20.30
C ASN A 86 3.17 2.36 19.51
N ASP A 87 2.40 1.51 18.87
CA ASP A 87 2.96 0.53 17.95
C ASP A 87 3.69 1.22 16.78
N LEU A 88 4.83 0.66 16.41
CA LEU A 88 5.57 1.07 15.23
C LEU A 88 5.22 0.15 14.06
N VAL A 89 4.57 0.72 13.05
CA VAL A 89 4.22 0.03 11.80
C VAL A 89 5.16 0.48 10.70
N GLU A 90 5.80 -0.46 10.05
CA GLU A 90 6.69 -0.19 8.94
C GLU A 90 6.26 -1.01 7.73
N VAL A 91 6.24 -0.37 6.56
CA VAL A 91 5.93 -1.01 5.28
C VAL A 91 7.08 -0.72 4.31
N GLU A 92 7.56 -1.75 3.67
CA GLU A 92 8.61 -1.63 2.66
C GLU A 92 8.15 -2.27 1.35
N ILE A 93 8.37 -1.56 0.27
CA ILE A 93 8.19 -2.08 -1.08
C ILE A 93 9.53 -1.97 -1.80
N GLU A 94 9.97 -3.09 -2.35
CA GLU A 94 11.21 -3.18 -3.10
C GLU A 94 11.29 -2.08 -4.18
N LYS A 95 12.44 -1.45 -4.33
CA LYS A 95 12.71 -0.34 -5.27
C LYS A 95 11.92 0.95 -5.03
N ILE A 96 10.95 0.97 -4.11
CA ILE A 96 10.19 2.17 -3.75
C ILE A 96 10.71 2.76 -2.45
N GLY A 97 10.82 1.95 -1.39
CA GLY A 97 11.34 2.39 -0.11
C GLY A 97 10.55 1.87 1.09
N ARG A 98 10.87 2.42 2.26
CA ARG A 98 10.29 2.04 3.54
C ARG A 98 9.58 3.23 4.17
N LEU A 99 8.33 3.03 4.53
CA LEU A 99 7.49 3.96 5.29
C LEU A 99 7.39 3.47 6.74
N SER A 100 7.53 4.37 7.69
CA SER A 100 7.46 4.08 9.12
C SER A 100 6.49 5.04 9.81
N ASN A 101 5.53 4.51 10.57
CA ASN A 101 4.53 5.29 11.29
C ASN A 101 4.31 4.73 12.68
N THR A 102 4.13 5.62 13.66
CA THR A 102 3.70 5.26 15.00
C THR A 102 2.20 5.41 15.12
N VAL A 103 1.54 4.39 15.68
CA VAL A 103 0.10 4.42 15.95
C VAL A 103 -0.19 5.39 17.08
N VAL A 104 -1.14 6.29 16.88
CA VAL A 104 -1.60 7.25 17.88
C VAL A 104 -3.08 7.02 18.19
N GLY A 105 -3.47 7.25 19.44
CA GLY A 105 -4.86 7.16 19.86
C GLY A 105 -5.76 8.19 19.16
N SER A 106 -7.05 7.97 19.23
CA SER A 106 -8.05 8.86 18.65
C SER A 106 -7.91 10.28 19.21
N MET A 107 -8.02 11.28 18.35
CA MET A 107 -8.02 12.71 18.77
C MET A 107 -9.16 13.03 19.74
N THR A 108 -10.26 12.28 19.71
CA THR A 108 -11.42 12.48 20.60
C THR A 108 -11.05 12.26 22.06
N GLU A 109 -10.17 11.33 22.38
CA GLU A 109 -9.73 11.07 23.74
C GLU A 109 -8.77 12.14 24.28
N ARG A 110 -8.03 12.81 23.40
CA ARG A 110 -7.09 13.89 23.78
C ARG A 110 -7.78 15.20 24.13
N LEU A 111 -9.02 15.43 23.69
CA LEU A 111 -9.79 16.63 23.98
C LEU A 111 -10.58 16.54 25.31
N CYS A 112 -10.68 15.34 25.89
CA CYS A 112 -11.39 15.09 27.15
C CYS A 112 -10.45 14.93 28.37
N ALA A 113 -9.15 15.08 28.16
CA ALA A 113 -8.17 14.97 29.25
C ALA A 113 -7.77 16.34 29.83
#